data_f3ec4436e206b8f38754846a0da08b00
#
_entry.id   f3ec4436e206b8f38754846a0da08b00
#
_cell.length_a   1.000
_cell.length_b   1.000
_cell.length_c   1.000
_cell.angle_alpha   90.00
_cell.angle_beta   90.00
_cell.angle_gamma   90.00
#
_symmetry.space_group_name_H-M   'P 1'
#
loop_
_entity.id
_entity.type
_entity.pdbx_description
1 polymer ?
#
loop_
_entity_poly.entity_id
_entity_poly.type
_entity_poly.pdbx_seq_one_letter_code
_entity_poly.pdbx_strand_id
1 'polypeptide(L)'
;MKNFAKRISALVLAVVVSAAVLCPAAFAAQLPSLPKDQCVVDGAGVLSSSTVQTITELNAQLESSCSGAQIGVLTVEYTGNDSTEDYATQAFNALGIGSSSQNNGVLILLVMESAQYADGDYYLTYGDGFRNTTLAKQSSAIAQTMEDQFAAKDYDGAVTTCARNVANTIADIYGVSLSGSTGNGSTVQPGYQGEQSSGGSALTDILTLVVSVVLLIVIIRSMAYVFASPCGWLWCFGG
;
A
#
# COMPACT_ATOMS: atom_id res chain seq x y z
N MET A 1 -29.55 48.76 -17.27
CA MET A 1 -29.17 47.91 -16.15
C MET A 1 -29.53 46.42 -16.30
N LYS A 2 -30.69 46.07 -16.90
CA LYS A 2 -31.09 44.63 -17.08
C LYS A 2 -30.16 43.80 -17.98
N ASN A 3 -29.45 44.39 -18.95
CA ASN A 3 -28.57 43.68 -19.87
C ASN A 3 -27.16 43.43 -19.28
N PHE A 4 -26.74 44.24 -18.29
CA PHE A 4 -25.48 44.10 -17.61
C PHE A 4 -25.49 42.89 -16.63
N ALA A 5 -26.58 42.74 -15.89
CA ALA A 5 -26.80 41.61 -14.99
C ALA A 5 -26.82 40.26 -15.73
N LYS A 6 -27.46 40.20 -16.91
CA LYS A 6 -27.49 39.00 -17.77
C LYS A 6 -26.11 38.61 -18.30
N ARG A 7 -25.25 39.58 -18.60
CA ARG A 7 -23.88 39.33 -19.09
C ARG A 7 -22.96 38.83 -17.98
N ILE A 8 -23.12 39.34 -16.75
CA ILE A 8 -22.37 38.87 -15.58
C ILE A 8 -22.81 37.46 -15.22
N SER A 9 -24.10 37.15 -15.25
CA SER A 9 -24.63 35.83 -14.96
C SER A 9 -24.15 34.77 -15.96
N ALA A 10 -24.04 35.13 -17.26
CA ALA A 10 -23.50 34.23 -18.28
C ALA A 10 -22.00 34.00 -18.15
N LEU A 11 -21.24 35.02 -17.72
CA LEU A 11 -19.80 34.92 -17.49
C LEU A 11 -19.49 34.05 -16.27
N VAL A 12 -20.25 34.21 -15.18
CA VAL A 12 -20.11 33.38 -13.97
C VAL A 12 -20.47 31.92 -14.27
N LEU A 13 -21.52 31.66 -15.06
CA LEU A 13 -21.90 30.32 -15.46
C LEU A 13 -20.81 29.66 -16.33
N ALA A 14 -20.22 30.43 -17.26
CA ALA A 14 -19.11 29.91 -18.09
C ALA A 14 -17.87 29.55 -17.29
N VAL A 15 -17.53 30.33 -16.26
CA VAL A 15 -16.40 30.04 -15.36
C VAL A 15 -16.65 28.81 -14.48
N VAL A 16 -17.89 28.64 -13.99
CA VAL A 16 -18.26 27.46 -13.20
C VAL A 16 -18.24 26.19 -14.06
N VAL A 17 -18.70 26.26 -15.30
CA VAL A 17 -18.69 25.10 -16.23
C VAL A 17 -17.25 24.75 -16.65
N SER A 18 -16.38 25.75 -16.87
CA SER A 18 -14.98 25.47 -17.21
C SER A 18 -14.16 24.90 -16.05
N ALA A 19 -14.49 25.25 -14.79
CA ALA A 19 -13.86 24.66 -13.62
C ALA A 19 -14.24 23.18 -13.40
N ALA A 20 -15.41 22.77 -13.84
CA ALA A 20 -15.87 21.37 -13.72
C ALA A 20 -15.18 20.42 -14.74
N VAL A 21 -14.57 20.94 -15.81
CA VAL A 21 -13.91 20.13 -16.84
C VAL A 21 -12.43 19.88 -16.52
N LEU A 22 -11.86 20.58 -15.54
CA LEU A 22 -10.47 20.44 -15.07
C LEU A 22 -10.33 19.51 -13.87
N CYS A 23 -11.32 18.63 -13.60
CA CYS A 23 -11.11 17.55 -12.69
C CYS A 23 -10.11 16.59 -13.35
N PRO A 24 -8.84 16.46 -12.88
CA PRO A 24 -8.00 15.39 -13.36
C PRO A 24 -8.76 14.09 -13.06
N ALA A 25 -9.02 13.29 -14.08
CA ALA A 25 -9.47 11.93 -13.87
C ALA A 25 -8.41 11.31 -12.95
N ALA A 26 -8.76 11.10 -11.69
CA ALA A 26 -7.96 10.28 -10.81
C ALA A 26 -7.90 8.91 -11.50
N PHE A 27 -6.77 8.59 -12.11
CA PHE A 27 -6.47 7.23 -12.53
C PHE A 27 -6.30 6.44 -11.23
N ALA A 28 -7.42 5.96 -10.69
CA ALA A 28 -7.36 4.87 -9.74
C ALA A 28 -6.70 3.71 -10.47
N ALA A 29 -5.59 3.23 -9.98
CA ALA A 29 -4.97 2.02 -10.51
C ALA A 29 -6.04 0.94 -10.53
N GLN A 30 -6.33 0.41 -11.72
CA GLN A 30 -7.38 -0.59 -11.87
C GLN A 30 -6.86 -1.88 -11.27
N LEU A 31 -7.43 -2.30 -10.13
CA LEU A 31 -7.06 -3.56 -9.49
C LEU A 31 -7.37 -4.70 -10.45
N PRO A 32 -6.41 -5.58 -10.76
CA PRO A 32 -6.66 -6.72 -11.61
C PRO A 32 -7.66 -7.67 -10.95
N SER A 33 -8.55 -8.26 -11.75
CA SER A 33 -9.43 -9.32 -11.28
C SER A 33 -8.72 -10.67 -11.41
N LEU A 34 -8.69 -11.46 -10.32
CA LEU A 34 -8.28 -12.86 -10.40
C LEU A 34 -9.35 -13.66 -11.17
N PRO A 35 -8.98 -14.37 -12.23
CA PRO A 35 -9.82 -15.45 -12.71
C PRO A 35 -10.01 -16.48 -11.60
N LYS A 36 -11.21 -17.04 -11.46
CA LYS A 36 -11.45 -18.15 -10.55
C LYS A 36 -10.42 -19.24 -10.85
N ASP A 37 -9.76 -19.74 -9.83
CA ASP A 37 -8.74 -20.82 -9.90
C ASP A 37 -7.30 -20.37 -10.28
N GLN A 38 -7.00 -19.07 -10.30
CA GLN A 38 -5.62 -18.59 -10.47
C GLN A 38 -5.13 -17.89 -9.20
N CYS A 39 -3.97 -18.32 -8.74
CA CYS A 39 -3.30 -17.70 -7.58
C CYS A 39 -2.28 -16.65 -7.99
N VAL A 40 -1.97 -16.52 -9.29
CA VAL A 40 -0.97 -15.62 -9.84
C VAL A 40 -1.60 -14.69 -10.86
N VAL A 41 -1.41 -13.39 -10.68
CA VAL A 41 -1.73 -12.33 -11.65
C VAL A 41 -0.43 -11.63 -12.01
N ASP A 42 0.11 -11.95 -13.16
CA ASP A 42 1.33 -11.34 -13.66
C ASP A 42 1.00 -10.16 -14.59
N GLY A 43 0.60 -9.03 -13.98
CA GLY A 43 0.24 -7.83 -14.73
C GLY A 43 1.45 -7.12 -15.37
N ALA A 44 2.65 -7.29 -14.80
CA ALA A 44 3.89 -6.74 -15.34
C ALA A 44 4.56 -7.67 -16.37
N GLY A 45 4.11 -8.92 -16.50
CA GLY A 45 4.64 -9.89 -17.47
C GLY A 45 6.08 -10.32 -17.17
N VAL A 46 6.46 -10.41 -15.90
CA VAL A 46 7.84 -10.66 -15.45
C VAL A 46 8.05 -12.06 -14.90
N LEU A 47 7.00 -12.88 -14.78
CA LEU A 47 7.07 -14.21 -14.21
C LEU A 47 7.04 -15.29 -15.30
N SER A 48 7.88 -16.27 -15.13
CA SER A 48 7.88 -17.45 -15.99
C SER A 48 6.75 -18.43 -15.66
N SER A 49 6.39 -19.26 -16.63
CA SER A 49 5.40 -20.35 -16.41
C SER A 49 5.85 -21.34 -15.33
N SER A 50 7.15 -21.57 -15.15
CA SER A 50 7.67 -22.45 -14.10
C SER A 50 7.43 -21.86 -12.70
N THR A 51 7.53 -20.54 -12.53
CA THR A 51 7.19 -19.88 -11.28
C THR A 51 5.69 -19.98 -10.98
N VAL A 52 4.84 -19.71 -11.97
CA VAL A 52 3.38 -19.89 -11.84
C VAL A 52 3.03 -21.34 -11.44
N GLN A 53 3.68 -22.32 -12.06
CA GLN A 53 3.48 -23.74 -11.70
C GLN A 53 3.92 -24.01 -10.26
N THR A 54 5.07 -23.52 -9.83
CA THR A 54 5.57 -23.69 -8.46
C THR A 54 4.58 -23.12 -7.43
N ILE A 55 4.03 -21.92 -7.67
CA ILE A 55 3.02 -21.33 -6.79
C ILE A 55 1.74 -22.16 -6.77
N THR A 56 1.31 -22.68 -7.92
CA THR A 56 0.13 -23.56 -8.01
C THR A 56 0.32 -24.84 -7.21
N GLU A 57 1.49 -25.48 -7.31
CA GLU A 57 1.82 -26.70 -6.56
C GLU A 57 1.90 -26.46 -5.04
N LEU A 58 2.46 -25.33 -4.60
CA LEU A 58 2.45 -24.94 -3.20
C LEU A 58 1.02 -24.73 -2.69
N ASN A 59 0.19 -24.04 -3.45
CA ASN A 59 -1.20 -23.80 -3.07
C ASN A 59 -2.03 -25.10 -2.99
N ALA A 60 -1.83 -26.05 -3.90
CA ALA A 60 -2.52 -27.35 -3.81
C ALA A 60 -2.21 -28.09 -2.50
N GLN A 61 -0.97 -27.98 -2.01
CA GLN A 61 -0.58 -28.56 -0.72
C GLN A 61 -1.15 -27.78 0.47
N LEU A 62 -1.09 -26.43 0.43
CA LEU A 62 -1.64 -25.58 1.48
C LEU A 62 -3.15 -25.72 1.60
N GLU A 63 -3.86 -25.73 0.47
CA GLU A 63 -5.31 -25.88 0.44
C GLU A 63 -5.76 -27.20 1.09
N SER A 64 -5.08 -28.30 0.75
CA SER A 64 -5.42 -29.61 1.29
C SER A 64 -5.02 -29.83 2.74
N SER A 65 -3.91 -29.25 3.19
CA SER A 65 -3.30 -29.56 4.49
C SER A 65 -3.40 -28.44 5.51
N CYS A 66 -3.67 -27.20 5.08
CA CYS A 66 -3.67 -26.01 5.91
C CYS A 66 -5.02 -25.28 5.87
N SER A 67 -6.12 -26.00 5.92
CA SER A 67 -7.50 -25.47 6.01
C SER A 67 -7.84 -24.45 4.91
N GLY A 68 -7.40 -24.71 3.69
CA GLY A 68 -7.68 -23.83 2.54
C GLY A 68 -6.81 -22.56 2.51
N ALA A 69 -5.65 -22.58 3.15
CA ALA A 69 -4.70 -21.48 3.05
C ALA A 69 -4.18 -21.32 1.62
N GLN A 70 -3.98 -20.08 1.18
CA GLN A 70 -3.50 -19.78 -0.17
C GLN A 70 -2.48 -18.66 -0.19
N ILE A 71 -1.56 -18.73 -1.14
CA ILE A 71 -0.61 -17.68 -1.49
C ILE A 71 -1.04 -17.11 -2.84
N GLY A 72 -1.38 -15.83 -2.87
CA GLY A 72 -1.54 -15.06 -4.10
C GLY A 72 -0.25 -14.36 -4.48
N VAL A 73 0.01 -14.23 -5.76
CA VAL A 73 1.09 -13.40 -6.30
C VAL A 73 0.50 -12.40 -7.28
N LEU A 74 0.86 -11.15 -7.11
CA LEU A 74 0.47 -10.06 -8.00
C LEU A 74 1.72 -9.29 -8.42
N THR A 75 1.91 -9.13 -9.73
CA THR A 75 2.90 -8.20 -10.25
C THR A 75 2.19 -7.06 -10.99
N VAL A 76 2.66 -5.83 -10.81
CA VAL A 76 2.10 -4.65 -11.47
C VAL A 76 3.21 -3.72 -11.94
N GLU A 77 2.96 -3.05 -13.06
CA GLU A 77 3.88 -2.03 -13.58
C GLU A 77 3.98 -0.83 -12.65
N TYR A 78 2.82 -0.34 -12.16
CA TYR A 78 2.75 0.88 -11.38
C TYR A 78 1.52 0.91 -10.46
N THR A 79 1.70 1.44 -9.23
CA THR A 79 0.62 1.54 -8.23
C THR A 79 -0.19 2.84 -8.29
N GLY A 80 0.10 3.72 -9.24
CA GLY A 80 -0.50 5.04 -9.26
C GLY A 80 0.04 5.94 -8.14
N ASN A 81 -0.86 6.57 -7.39
CA ASN A 81 -0.50 7.43 -6.26
C ASN A 81 -0.51 6.69 -4.91
N ASP A 82 -0.90 5.42 -4.90
CA ASP A 82 -0.98 4.63 -3.68
C ASP A 82 0.42 4.16 -3.26
N SER A 83 0.63 4.06 -1.95
CA SER A 83 1.80 3.38 -1.44
C SER A 83 1.72 1.89 -1.78
N THR A 84 2.87 1.21 -1.84
CA THR A 84 2.91 -0.25 -2.09
C THR A 84 2.08 -1.01 -1.06
N GLU A 85 2.11 -0.59 0.22
CA GLU A 85 1.31 -1.17 1.29
C GLU A 85 -0.19 -0.99 1.09
N ASP A 86 -0.64 0.24 0.78
CA ASP A 86 -2.06 0.53 0.56
C ASP A 86 -2.58 -0.24 -0.65
N TYR A 87 -1.80 -0.26 -1.74
CA TYR A 87 -2.15 -1.02 -2.93
C TYR A 87 -2.23 -2.53 -2.65
N ALA A 88 -1.26 -3.10 -1.92
CA ALA A 88 -1.27 -4.49 -1.52
C ALA A 88 -2.51 -4.85 -0.70
N THR A 89 -2.89 -3.98 0.24
CA THR A 89 -4.07 -4.19 1.09
C THR A 89 -5.37 -4.14 0.27
N GLN A 90 -5.50 -3.19 -0.64
CA GLN A 90 -6.65 -3.09 -1.53
C GLN A 90 -6.73 -4.30 -2.46
N ALA A 91 -5.61 -4.69 -3.07
CA ALA A 91 -5.52 -5.86 -3.94
C ALA A 91 -5.87 -7.15 -3.21
N PHE A 92 -5.32 -7.38 -2.01
CA PHE A 92 -5.62 -8.53 -1.18
C PHE A 92 -7.13 -8.69 -0.93
N ASN A 93 -7.79 -7.59 -0.54
CA ASN A 93 -9.23 -7.58 -0.29
C ASN A 93 -10.06 -7.83 -1.55
N ALA A 94 -9.61 -7.31 -2.71
CA ALA A 94 -10.30 -7.49 -3.99
C ALA A 94 -10.13 -8.89 -4.56
N LEU A 95 -8.96 -9.52 -4.35
CA LEU A 95 -8.61 -10.82 -4.91
C LEU A 95 -9.23 -11.99 -4.14
N GLY A 96 -9.56 -11.81 -2.85
CA GLY A 96 -10.24 -12.83 -2.05
C GLY A 96 -9.40 -14.10 -1.84
N ILE A 97 -8.11 -13.94 -1.58
CA ILE A 97 -7.13 -15.02 -1.42
C ILE A 97 -7.36 -15.78 -0.12
N GLY A 98 -7.32 -17.10 -0.18
CA GLY A 98 -7.49 -17.99 0.97
C GLY A 98 -8.95 -18.35 1.27
N SER A 99 -9.16 -19.11 2.32
CA SER A 99 -10.50 -19.49 2.78
C SER A 99 -11.22 -18.31 3.39
N SER A 100 -12.40 -17.97 2.91
CA SER A 100 -13.23 -16.89 3.44
C SER A 100 -13.65 -17.10 4.90
N SER A 101 -13.72 -18.37 5.37
CA SER A 101 -14.05 -18.68 6.76
C SER A 101 -12.86 -18.60 7.70
N GLN A 102 -11.63 -18.75 7.18
CA GLN A 102 -10.40 -18.74 7.96
C GLN A 102 -9.62 -17.43 7.80
N ASN A 103 -9.87 -16.65 6.76
CA ASN A 103 -9.10 -15.47 6.39
C ASN A 103 -7.58 -15.74 6.37
N ASN A 104 -7.18 -16.88 5.81
CA ASN A 104 -5.83 -17.42 5.84
C ASN A 104 -5.11 -17.31 4.48
N GLY A 105 -5.37 -16.25 3.76
CA GLY A 105 -4.64 -15.89 2.55
C GLY A 105 -3.38 -15.08 2.84
N VAL A 106 -2.43 -15.13 1.91
CA VAL A 106 -1.24 -14.27 1.86
C VAL A 106 -1.09 -13.74 0.45
N LEU A 107 -0.80 -12.46 0.29
CA LEU A 107 -0.48 -11.85 -1.01
C LEU A 107 0.98 -11.40 -1.01
N ILE A 108 1.71 -11.81 -2.03
CA ILE A 108 3.03 -11.31 -2.41
C ILE A 108 2.82 -10.34 -3.56
N LEU A 109 3.13 -9.07 -3.35
CA LEU A 109 3.04 -8.02 -4.36
C LEU A 109 4.44 -7.62 -4.81
N LEU A 110 4.66 -7.56 -6.12
CA LEU A 110 5.81 -6.92 -6.75
C LEU A 110 5.32 -5.76 -7.60
N VAL A 111 5.95 -4.62 -7.43
CA VAL A 111 5.67 -3.38 -8.18
C VAL A 111 6.93 -2.97 -8.93
N MET A 112 6.83 -2.80 -10.24
CA MET A 112 8.01 -2.45 -11.04
C MET A 112 8.41 -0.99 -10.86
N GLU A 113 7.44 -0.11 -10.62
CA GLU A 113 7.64 1.29 -10.28
C GLU A 113 6.53 1.76 -9.34
N SER A 114 6.87 2.48 -8.29
CA SER A 114 5.90 3.12 -7.40
C SER A 114 6.14 4.64 -7.33
N ALA A 115 5.18 5.37 -6.78
CA ALA A 115 5.31 6.82 -6.56
C ALA A 115 6.48 7.17 -5.63
N GLN A 116 6.92 6.22 -4.81
CA GLN A 116 7.99 6.39 -3.81
C GLN A 116 9.33 5.84 -4.30
N TYR A 117 9.31 4.77 -5.12
CA TYR A 117 10.51 4.02 -5.54
C TYR A 117 10.48 3.79 -7.06
N ALA A 118 11.36 4.49 -7.77
CA ALA A 118 11.46 4.39 -9.23
C ALA A 118 12.08 3.06 -9.72
N ASP A 119 12.76 2.34 -8.84
CA ASP A 119 13.36 1.02 -9.08
C ASP A 119 12.46 -0.14 -8.63
N GLY A 120 11.22 0.20 -8.25
CA GLY A 120 10.23 -0.76 -7.82
C GLY A 120 10.20 -0.98 -6.31
N ASP A 121 9.30 -1.84 -5.91
CA ASP A 121 9.07 -2.19 -4.50
C ASP A 121 8.35 -3.54 -4.40
N TYR A 122 8.33 -4.14 -3.23
CA TYR A 122 7.58 -5.36 -2.97
C TYR A 122 6.93 -5.32 -1.58
N TYR A 123 5.84 -6.04 -1.43
CA TYR A 123 5.13 -6.09 -0.16
C TYR A 123 4.50 -7.47 0.07
N LEU A 124 4.39 -7.86 1.35
CA LEU A 124 3.69 -9.06 1.77
C LEU A 124 2.57 -8.67 2.74
N THR A 125 1.34 -9.00 2.37
CA THR A 125 0.19 -8.83 3.25
C THR A 125 -0.53 -10.16 3.48
N TYR A 126 -1.30 -10.26 4.56
CA TYR A 126 -1.94 -11.50 4.98
C TYR A 126 -3.30 -11.23 5.63
N GLY A 127 -4.15 -12.23 5.61
CA GLY A 127 -5.48 -12.18 6.22
C GLY A 127 -5.46 -12.28 7.74
N ASP A 128 -6.57 -11.90 8.34
CA ASP A 128 -6.75 -11.85 9.81
C ASP A 128 -6.52 -13.20 10.50
N GLY A 129 -6.68 -14.32 9.78
CA GLY A 129 -6.39 -15.66 10.31
C GLY A 129 -4.93 -15.84 10.74
N PHE A 130 -4.02 -15.04 10.19
CA PHE A 130 -2.59 -15.09 10.55
C PHE A 130 -2.14 -13.99 11.51
N ARG A 131 -3.01 -13.05 11.90
CA ARG A 131 -2.66 -11.85 12.67
C ARG A 131 -1.86 -12.14 13.97
N ASN A 132 -2.17 -13.23 14.66
CA ASN A 132 -1.52 -13.56 15.94
C ASN A 132 -0.54 -14.73 15.82
N THR A 133 -0.10 -15.06 14.62
CA THR A 133 0.76 -16.22 14.34
C THR A 133 2.22 -15.82 14.14
N THR A 134 3.07 -16.81 13.92
CA THR A 134 4.47 -16.62 13.54
C THR A 134 4.60 -15.90 12.21
N LEU A 135 3.67 -16.13 11.26
CA LEU A 135 3.67 -15.45 9.95
C LEU A 135 3.59 -13.93 10.12
N ALA A 136 2.66 -13.44 10.94
CA ALA A 136 2.54 -11.99 11.18
C ALA A 136 3.81 -11.38 11.77
N LYS A 137 4.46 -12.10 12.68
CA LYS A 137 5.70 -11.63 13.33
C LYS A 137 6.90 -11.61 12.39
N GLN A 138 6.90 -12.47 11.38
CA GLN A 138 8.01 -12.67 10.44
C GLN A 138 7.74 -12.10 9.04
N SER A 139 6.56 -11.53 8.80
CA SER A 139 6.15 -11.09 7.46
C SER A 139 7.17 -10.16 6.78
N SER A 140 7.69 -9.17 7.51
CA SER A 140 8.72 -8.28 6.97
C SER A 140 10.03 -9.01 6.67
N ALA A 141 10.47 -9.92 7.54
CA ALA A 141 11.69 -10.70 7.30
C ALA A 141 11.51 -11.67 6.12
N ILE A 142 10.33 -12.25 5.96
CA ILE A 142 10.01 -13.10 4.81
C ILE A 142 9.99 -12.26 3.53
N ALA A 143 9.36 -11.08 3.54
CA ALA A 143 9.38 -10.17 2.40
C ALA A 143 10.81 -9.77 2.01
N GLN A 144 11.67 -9.44 2.97
CA GLN A 144 13.07 -9.09 2.75
C GLN A 144 13.90 -10.21 2.09
N THR A 145 13.44 -11.46 2.12
CA THR A 145 14.14 -12.53 1.38
C THR A 145 14.08 -12.35 -0.14
N MET A 146 13.25 -11.43 -0.64
CA MET A 146 13.18 -11.08 -2.05
C MET A 146 14.25 -10.06 -2.47
N GLU A 147 14.81 -9.29 -1.53
CA GLU A 147 15.60 -8.07 -1.80
C GLU A 147 16.71 -8.27 -2.85
N ASP A 148 17.62 -9.21 -2.60
CA ASP A 148 18.78 -9.42 -3.49
C ASP A 148 18.37 -9.82 -4.91
N GLN A 149 17.34 -10.68 -5.02
CA GLN A 149 16.83 -11.17 -6.30
C GLN A 149 16.01 -10.10 -7.01
N PHE A 150 15.19 -9.36 -6.27
CA PHE A 150 14.40 -8.25 -6.80
C PHE A 150 15.32 -7.15 -7.35
N ALA A 151 16.34 -6.73 -6.60
CA ALA A 151 17.35 -5.76 -7.04
C ALA A 151 18.14 -6.22 -8.28
N ALA A 152 18.37 -7.54 -8.37
CA ALA A 152 18.99 -8.16 -9.56
C ALA A 152 18.01 -8.34 -10.73
N LYS A 153 16.72 -7.98 -10.55
CA LYS A 153 15.61 -8.22 -11.50
C LYS A 153 15.34 -9.71 -11.79
N ASP A 154 15.75 -10.58 -10.88
CA ASP A 154 15.36 -12.00 -10.86
C ASP A 154 14.02 -12.14 -10.12
N TYR A 155 12.94 -11.70 -10.76
CA TYR A 155 11.61 -11.70 -10.16
C TYR A 155 11.07 -13.12 -9.92
N ASP A 156 11.43 -14.07 -10.78
CA ASP A 156 11.12 -15.49 -10.60
C ASP A 156 11.75 -16.04 -9.32
N GLY A 157 13.03 -15.79 -9.13
CA GLY A 157 13.75 -16.17 -7.92
C GLY A 157 13.16 -15.51 -6.67
N ALA A 158 12.91 -14.19 -6.73
CA ALA A 158 12.33 -13.42 -5.63
C ALA A 158 10.99 -14.00 -5.17
N VAL A 159 10.05 -14.17 -6.11
CA VAL A 159 8.71 -14.73 -5.83
C VAL A 159 8.80 -16.15 -5.30
N THR A 160 9.59 -17.02 -5.95
CA THR A 160 9.72 -18.43 -5.55
C THR A 160 10.31 -18.56 -4.15
N THR A 161 11.34 -17.78 -3.82
CA THR A 161 11.97 -17.78 -2.49
C THR A 161 10.98 -17.33 -1.42
N CYS A 162 10.31 -16.21 -1.64
CA CYS A 162 9.33 -15.69 -0.71
C CYS A 162 8.16 -16.66 -0.52
N ALA A 163 7.58 -17.17 -1.59
CA ALA A 163 6.45 -18.09 -1.53
C ALA A 163 6.77 -19.39 -0.79
N ARG A 164 7.98 -19.95 -0.97
CA ARG A 164 8.43 -21.13 -0.20
C ARG A 164 8.55 -20.82 1.28
N ASN A 165 9.09 -19.66 1.65
CA ASN A 165 9.20 -19.23 3.05
C ASN A 165 7.82 -19.01 3.68
N VAL A 166 6.89 -18.40 2.95
CA VAL A 166 5.49 -18.26 3.38
C VAL A 166 4.86 -19.63 3.56
N ALA A 167 4.97 -20.53 2.57
CA ALA A 167 4.37 -21.86 2.61
C ALA A 167 4.89 -22.68 3.80
N ASN A 168 6.20 -22.68 4.03
CA ASN A 168 6.80 -23.37 5.17
C ASN A 168 6.31 -22.81 6.51
N THR A 169 6.23 -21.45 6.61
CA THR A 169 5.72 -20.80 7.83
C THR A 169 4.25 -21.14 8.07
N ILE A 170 3.43 -21.19 7.02
CA ILE A 170 2.04 -21.64 7.14
C ILE A 170 2.00 -23.11 7.58
N ALA A 171 2.77 -23.99 6.95
CA ALA A 171 2.83 -25.41 7.31
C ALA A 171 3.21 -25.61 8.77
N ASP A 172 4.19 -24.87 9.27
CA ASP A 172 4.59 -24.89 10.68
C ASP A 172 3.44 -24.45 11.62
N ILE A 173 2.67 -23.42 11.24
CA ILE A 173 1.51 -22.96 12.00
C ILE A 173 0.44 -24.05 12.11
N TYR A 174 0.22 -24.80 11.03
CA TYR A 174 -0.74 -25.89 11.00
C TYR A 174 -0.17 -27.25 11.48
N GLY A 175 1.13 -27.32 11.80
CA GLY A 175 1.80 -28.54 12.27
C GLY A 175 1.91 -29.62 11.20
N VAL A 176 2.05 -29.23 9.93
CA VAL A 176 2.17 -30.15 8.78
C VAL A 176 3.51 -29.96 8.08
N SER A 177 3.89 -30.94 7.24
CA SER A 177 5.07 -30.85 6.39
C SER A 177 4.64 -30.88 4.92
N LEU A 178 5.18 -29.95 4.13
CA LEU A 178 4.92 -29.91 2.69
C LEU A 178 5.89 -30.83 1.95
N SER A 179 5.38 -31.52 0.92
CA SER A 179 6.18 -32.39 0.07
C SER A 179 7.09 -31.54 -0.84
N GLY A 180 8.40 -31.89 -0.90
CA GLY A 180 9.37 -31.12 -1.69
C GLY A 180 9.99 -29.93 -0.96
N SER A 181 9.62 -29.69 0.29
CA SER A 181 10.42 -28.86 1.20
C SER A 181 11.70 -29.62 1.51
N THR A 182 12.75 -29.40 0.73
CA THR A 182 14.10 -29.72 1.16
C THR A 182 14.35 -28.85 2.38
N GLY A 183 14.21 -29.47 3.55
CA GLY A 183 14.47 -28.82 4.82
C GLY A 183 15.92 -28.35 4.89
N ASN A 184 16.17 -27.17 4.36
CA ASN A 184 17.21 -26.34 4.84
C ASN A 184 16.55 -25.52 5.97
N GLY A 185 16.46 -26.18 7.13
CA GLY A 185 16.22 -25.50 8.39
C GLY A 185 17.36 -24.53 8.65
N SER A 186 17.44 -23.50 7.87
CA SER A 186 18.00 -22.25 8.32
C SER A 186 16.95 -21.65 9.25
N THR A 187 16.99 -22.10 10.50
CA THR A 187 16.61 -21.22 11.59
C THR A 187 17.32 -19.91 11.29
N VAL A 188 16.60 -18.95 10.73
CA VAL A 188 16.99 -17.55 10.76
C VAL A 188 17.00 -17.20 12.24
N GLN A 189 18.15 -17.47 12.87
CA GLN A 189 18.43 -16.98 14.19
C GLN A 189 18.52 -15.46 14.03
N PRO A 190 17.63 -14.68 14.66
CA PRO A 190 17.74 -13.23 14.57
C PRO A 190 19.00 -12.83 15.31
N GLY A 191 20.06 -12.62 14.58
CA GLY A 191 21.20 -11.85 15.03
C GLY A 191 20.79 -10.39 15.08
N TYR A 192 19.88 -10.08 15.99
CA TYR A 192 19.53 -8.70 16.29
C TYR A 192 20.68 -8.11 17.14
N GLN A 193 21.69 -7.57 16.50
CA GLN A 193 22.39 -6.45 17.10
C GLN A 193 21.57 -5.20 16.79
N GLY A 194 20.89 -4.73 17.84
CA GLY A 194 20.12 -3.51 17.75
C GLY A 194 21.03 -2.33 17.41
N GLU A 195 20.87 -1.81 16.22
CA GLU A 195 21.06 -0.40 15.99
C GLU A 195 19.70 0.21 15.81
N GLN A 196 19.27 0.86 16.85
CA GLN A 196 18.14 1.76 16.92
C GLN A 196 18.46 2.94 16.02
N SER A 197 18.27 2.78 14.70
CA SER A 197 18.19 3.92 13.77
C SER A 197 16.80 4.50 13.88
N SER A 198 16.63 5.38 14.84
CA SER A 198 15.58 6.40 14.87
C SER A 198 15.82 7.35 13.69
N GLY A 199 15.36 6.98 12.53
CA GLY A 199 15.53 7.76 11.31
C GLY A 199 14.26 7.76 10.44
N GLY A 200 13.14 8.26 10.99
CA GLY A 200 11.89 8.27 10.25
C GLY A 200 10.92 9.39 10.58
N SER A 201 11.28 10.35 11.41
CA SER A 201 10.34 11.43 11.74
C SER A 201 10.89 12.84 11.59
N ALA A 202 12.19 13.02 11.40
CA ALA A 202 12.79 14.36 11.40
C ALA A 202 12.26 15.28 10.28
N LEU A 203 11.92 14.73 9.11
CA LEU A 203 11.39 15.52 8.00
C LEU A 203 9.90 15.82 8.16
N THR A 204 9.13 14.86 8.67
CA THR A 204 7.69 15.06 8.95
C THR A 204 7.49 15.97 10.15
N ASP A 205 8.35 15.88 11.17
CA ASP A 205 8.31 16.75 12.33
C ASP A 205 8.72 18.19 11.97
N ILE A 206 9.72 18.36 11.11
CA ILE A 206 10.11 19.68 10.59
C ILE A 206 9.00 20.28 9.73
N LEU A 207 8.35 19.48 8.87
CA LEU A 207 7.27 19.96 8.03
C LEU A 207 6.04 20.37 8.84
N THR A 208 5.64 19.57 9.84
CA THR A 208 4.55 19.91 10.77
C THR A 208 4.86 21.13 11.61
N LEU A 209 6.10 21.30 12.04
CA LEU A 209 6.54 22.47 12.80
C LEU A 209 6.53 23.74 11.93
N VAL A 210 6.99 23.65 10.68
CA VAL A 210 6.94 24.76 9.73
C VAL A 210 5.51 25.17 9.41
N VAL A 211 4.62 24.21 9.14
CA VAL A 211 3.19 24.47 8.87
C VAL A 211 2.51 25.11 10.08
N SER A 212 2.79 24.64 11.29
CA SER A 212 2.20 25.21 12.51
C SER A 212 2.69 26.64 12.78
N VAL A 213 3.97 26.94 12.54
CA VAL A 213 4.54 28.29 12.66
C VAL A 213 3.95 29.25 11.63
N VAL A 214 3.78 28.81 10.37
CA VAL A 214 3.16 29.63 9.31
C VAL A 214 1.71 29.93 9.66
N LEU A 215 0.94 28.95 10.14
CA LEU A 215 -0.45 29.13 10.60
C LEU A 215 -0.52 30.13 11.75
N LEU A 216 0.39 30.05 12.71
CA LEU A 216 0.45 30.95 13.86
C LEU A 216 0.76 32.39 13.43
N ILE A 217 1.65 32.57 12.46
CA ILE A 217 1.97 33.90 11.88
C ILE A 217 0.76 34.49 11.15
N VAL A 218 0.00 33.65 10.40
CA VAL A 218 -1.21 34.09 9.70
C VAL A 218 -2.30 34.50 10.70
N ILE A 219 -2.48 33.75 11.79
CA ILE A 219 -3.44 34.09 12.85
C ILE A 219 -3.05 35.42 13.56
N ILE A 220 -1.78 35.56 13.90
CA ILE A 220 -1.30 36.81 14.54
C ILE A 220 -1.48 38.03 13.63
N ARG A 221 -1.18 37.87 12.31
CA ARG A 221 -1.41 38.95 11.35
C ARG A 221 -2.88 39.28 11.17
N SER A 222 -3.76 38.26 11.08
CA SER A 222 -5.20 38.52 10.97
C SER A 222 -5.78 39.17 12.23
N MET A 223 -5.33 38.80 13.43
CA MET A 223 -5.68 39.52 14.67
C MET A 223 -5.18 40.97 14.68
N ALA A 224 -3.96 41.20 14.21
CA ALA A 224 -3.42 42.58 14.12
C ALA A 224 -4.25 43.46 13.16
N TYR A 225 -4.80 42.90 12.07
CA TYR A 225 -5.71 43.64 11.19
C TYR A 225 -7.06 43.94 11.84
N VAL A 226 -7.57 43.09 12.70
CA VAL A 226 -8.83 43.32 13.44
C VAL A 226 -8.66 44.40 14.50
N PHE A 227 -7.49 44.47 15.17
CA PHE A 227 -7.19 45.48 16.20
C PHE A 227 -6.66 46.79 15.63
N ALA A 228 -6.15 46.80 14.37
CA ALA A 228 -5.64 48.01 13.73
C ALA A 228 -6.66 48.80 12.92
N SER A 229 -7.94 48.38 12.90
CA SER A 229 -9.01 49.17 12.26
C SER A 229 -9.49 50.27 13.20
N PRO A 230 -9.10 51.55 12.94
CA PRO A 230 -9.52 52.67 13.76
C PRO A 230 -10.90 53.14 13.30
N CYS A 231 -11.93 52.33 13.48
CA CYS A 231 -13.29 52.81 13.26
C CYS A 231 -14.31 51.92 13.96
N GLY A 232 -14.85 52.41 15.08
CA GLY A 232 -16.14 51.93 15.50
C GLY A 232 -16.36 51.60 16.95
N TRP A 233 -15.69 52.29 17.92
CA TRP A 233 -16.16 52.14 19.29
C TRP A 233 -16.14 53.46 20.09
N LEU A 234 -16.60 54.50 19.46
CA LEU A 234 -16.93 55.77 20.20
C LEU A 234 -18.11 56.46 19.53
N TRP A 235 -19.32 55.92 19.72
CA TRP A 235 -20.56 56.72 19.56
C TRP A 235 -21.76 55.88 19.92
N CYS A 236 -21.95 55.62 21.19
CA CYS A 236 -23.27 55.26 21.76
C CYS A 236 -23.22 55.31 23.29
N PHE A 237 -22.89 56.49 23.86
CA PHE A 237 -23.34 56.90 25.18
C PHE A 237 -23.26 58.44 25.26
N GLY A 238 -24.44 59.10 25.06
CA GLY A 238 -24.59 60.54 25.28
C GLY A 238 -25.89 61.03 24.69
N GLY A 239 -26.99 61.07 25.51
CA GLY A 239 -28.24 61.73 25.17
C GLY A 239 -29.39 61.07 25.89
#